data_3654aef5c04b40d4d0f981fef4bf892a
#
_entry.id   3654aef5c04b40d4d0f981fef4bf892a
#
_cell.length_a   1.000
_cell.length_b   1.000
_cell.length_c   1.000
_cell.angle_alpha   90.00
_cell.angle_beta   90.00
_cell.angle_gamma   90.00
#
_symmetry.space_group_name_H-M   'P 1'
#
loop_
_entity.id
_entity.type
_entity.pdbx_description
1 polymer ?
#
loop_
_entity_poly.entity_id
_entity_poly.type
_entity_poly.pdbx_seq_one_letter_code
_entity_poly.pdbx_strand_id
1 'polypeptide(L)'
;IRPGDKVAILAEGSNAWIISELGLFYAGAISVPLSVKLEESNDLLFRLRHAEVKAVFVSKYQLPKIRRIRAELPQLEQVIVLGHIPLESGETAYGTLKRLVRDYLSKNREEFLKIGQAIQNDDYATITYTSGTTSDPKGVILTHRNYTANVEQALSRVDIPPYYRTLIILPLDHCFAHVVGFYIMIACGASVATVQIGATPMETLKNIPQNIREVKPHFLLSVPALAKNFRKGIESSIRAKGKFTEGLFHRALRTAYAYNRDGYSKGSGWRILLKPFVALFDAVLFRKIREAFGGSLKFFVGGGALLDAELQRFYYAIGIPMFQGYGLSEATPVISTNSPKYHWHR
;
A
#
# COMPACT_ATOMS: atom_id res chain seq x y z
N ILE A 1 16.54 -19.07 11.67
CA ILE A 1 16.84 -17.86 10.87
C ILE A 1 17.93 -17.10 11.58
N ARG A 2 18.95 -16.70 10.84
CA ARG A 2 20.12 -15.95 11.31
C ARG A 2 20.16 -14.61 10.57
N PRO A 3 20.92 -13.61 11.08
CA PRO A 3 21.16 -12.37 10.34
C PRO A 3 21.70 -12.66 8.93
N GLY A 4 21.15 -11.99 7.92
CA GLY A 4 21.44 -12.18 6.49
C GLY A 4 20.69 -13.34 5.80
N ASP A 5 19.95 -14.18 6.53
CA ASP A 5 19.09 -15.19 5.90
C ASP A 5 17.92 -14.52 5.16
N LYS A 6 17.59 -15.04 3.98
CA LYS A 6 16.49 -14.54 3.16
C LYS A 6 15.20 -15.29 3.50
N VAL A 7 14.15 -14.53 3.80
CA VAL A 7 12.84 -15.07 4.18
C VAL A 7 11.76 -14.45 3.31
N ALA A 8 11.03 -15.27 2.57
CA ALA A 8 9.97 -14.79 1.71
C ALA A 8 8.67 -14.51 2.49
N ILE A 9 7.89 -13.55 1.99
CA ILE A 9 6.50 -13.32 2.41
C ILE A 9 5.62 -13.43 1.16
N LEU A 10 4.87 -14.51 1.05
CA LEU A 10 3.92 -14.79 -0.03
C LEU A 10 2.50 -14.77 0.52
N ALA A 11 1.96 -13.58 0.70
CA ALA A 11 0.66 -13.40 1.31
C ALA A 11 0.00 -12.07 0.88
N GLU A 12 -1.31 -12.03 0.96
CA GLU A 12 -2.10 -10.82 0.83
C GLU A 12 -1.78 -9.85 1.97
N GLY A 13 -1.91 -8.54 1.71
CA GLY A 13 -1.67 -7.50 2.70
C GLY A 13 -2.56 -7.67 3.95
N SER A 14 -1.91 -7.84 5.10
CA SER A 14 -2.59 -8.08 6.39
C SER A 14 -1.71 -7.63 7.56
N ASN A 15 -2.29 -7.52 8.74
CA ASN A 15 -1.51 -7.24 9.96
C ASN A 15 -0.43 -8.31 10.19
N ALA A 16 -0.73 -9.59 9.88
CA ALA A 16 0.26 -10.66 10.00
C ALA A 16 1.44 -10.48 9.04
N TRP A 17 1.17 -10.01 7.82
CA TRP A 17 2.19 -9.67 6.83
C TRP A 17 3.14 -8.58 7.38
N ILE A 18 2.59 -7.47 7.85
CA ILE A 18 3.34 -6.32 8.39
C ILE A 18 4.18 -6.74 9.62
N ILE A 19 3.58 -7.47 10.56
CA ILE A 19 4.26 -7.92 11.78
C ILE A 19 5.37 -8.91 11.42
N SER A 20 5.16 -9.78 10.43
CA SER A 20 6.19 -10.73 9.98
C SER A 20 7.39 -10.00 9.40
N GLU A 21 7.19 -9.03 8.54
CA GLU A 21 8.29 -8.26 7.93
C GLU A 21 9.09 -7.47 8.97
N LEU A 22 8.41 -6.76 9.89
CA LEU A 22 9.10 -6.08 11.00
C LEU A 22 9.88 -7.07 11.88
N GLY A 23 9.32 -8.24 12.13
CA GLY A 23 9.99 -9.31 12.86
C GLY A 23 11.25 -9.81 12.15
N LEU A 24 11.22 -9.91 10.82
CA LEU A 24 12.40 -10.27 10.01
C LEU A 24 13.49 -9.20 10.13
N PHE A 25 13.13 -7.94 10.00
CA PHE A 25 14.08 -6.84 10.17
C PHE A 25 14.72 -6.86 11.55
N TYR A 26 13.91 -7.06 12.60
CA TYR A 26 14.41 -7.13 13.96
C TYR A 26 15.34 -8.33 14.22
N ALA A 27 15.19 -9.42 13.44
CA ALA A 27 16.07 -10.57 13.46
C ALA A 27 17.32 -10.42 12.58
N GLY A 28 17.48 -9.29 11.89
CA GLY A 28 18.53 -9.08 10.90
C GLY A 28 18.38 -9.91 9.63
N ALA A 29 17.19 -10.48 9.39
CA ALA A 29 16.89 -11.26 8.20
C ALA A 29 16.45 -10.35 7.04
N ILE A 30 16.68 -10.80 5.82
CA ILE A 30 16.33 -10.07 4.60
C ILE A 30 14.93 -10.52 4.15
N SER A 31 13.98 -9.58 4.10
CA SER A 31 12.63 -9.85 3.58
C SER A 31 12.64 -9.96 2.06
N VAL A 32 11.95 -10.99 1.54
CA VAL A 32 11.72 -11.19 0.10
C VAL A 32 10.20 -11.17 -0.13
N PRO A 33 9.61 -9.96 -0.28
CA PRO A 33 8.19 -9.84 -0.53
C PRO A 33 7.86 -10.32 -1.94
N LEU A 34 6.89 -11.25 -2.04
CA LEU A 34 6.51 -11.89 -3.29
C LEU A 34 5.04 -11.66 -3.61
N SER A 35 4.76 -11.37 -4.89
CA SER A 35 3.41 -11.16 -5.36
C SER A 35 2.57 -12.43 -5.32
N VAL A 36 1.36 -12.34 -4.80
CA VAL A 36 0.38 -13.43 -4.80
C VAL A 36 -0.09 -13.82 -6.22
N LYS A 37 0.26 -13.01 -7.23
CA LYS A 37 -0.07 -13.26 -8.64
C LYS A 37 0.94 -14.14 -9.36
N LEU A 38 2.09 -14.43 -8.73
CA LEU A 38 3.12 -15.25 -9.34
C LEU A 38 2.62 -16.67 -9.58
N GLU A 39 2.89 -17.19 -10.78
CA GLU A 39 2.66 -18.59 -11.13
C GLU A 39 3.75 -19.48 -10.52
N GLU A 40 3.41 -20.75 -10.24
CA GLU A 40 4.28 -21.63 -9.45
C GLU A 40 5.54 -22.06 -10.20
N SER A 41 5.40 -22.45 -11.47
CA SER A 41 6.44 -23.22 -12.19
C SER A 41 7.67 -22.40 -12.55
N ASN A 42 7.51 -21.17 -13.04
CA ASN A 42 8.65 -20.40 -13.54
C ASN A 42 8.92 -19.17 -12.69
N ASP A 43 7.88 -18.44 -12.33
CA ASP A 43 8.01 -17.15 -11.66
C ASP A 43 8.32 -17.27 -10.16
N LEU A 44 7.53 -18.06 -9.45
CA LEU A 44 7.66 -18.20 -7.99
C LEU A 44 8.89 -19.04 -7.64
N LEU A 45 9.04 -20.20 -8.31
CA LEU A 45 10.18 -21.12 -8.09
C LEU A 45 11.52 -20.43 -8.38
N PHE A 46 11.60 -19.69 -9.50
CA PHE A 46 12.80 -18.91 -9.84
C PHE A 46 13.20 -17.96 -8.72
N ARG A 47 12.26 -17.14 -8.22
CA ARG A 47 12.58 -16.14 -7.20
C ARG A 47 13.00 -16.76 -5.87
N LEU A 48 12.34 -17.84 -5.46
CA LEU A 48 12.69 -18.55 -4.22
C LEU A 48 14.08 -19.19 -4.30
N ARG A 49 14.45 -19.75 -5.46
CA ARG A 49 15.80 -20.29 -5.71
C ARG A 49 16.83 -19.18 -5.81
N HIS A 50 16.59 -18.19 -6.66
CA HIS A 50 17.52 -17.10 -6.92
C HIS A 50 17.85 -16.27 -5.67
N ALA A 51 16.86 -16.04 -4.81
CA ALA A 51 17.09 -15.40 -3.52
C ALA A 51 17.61 -16.37 -2.44
N GLU A 52 17.74 -17.67 -2.71
CA GLU A 52 18.13 -18.69 -1.72
C GLU A 52 17.29 -18.64 -0.44
N VAL A 53 15.96 -18.57 -0.61
CA VAL A 53 15.00 -18.40 0.49
C VAL A 53 15.04 -19.61 1.42
N LYS A 54 15.32 -19.39 2.72
CA LYS A 54 15.35 -20.42 3.76
C LYS A 54 14.01 -20.65 4.44
N ALA A 55 13.17 -19.61 4.53
CA ALA A 55 11.85 -19.72 5.13
C ALA A 55 10.83 -18.89 4.35
N VAL A 56 9.56 -19.26 4.44
CA VAL A 56 8.47 -18.50 3.82
C VAL A 56 7.31 -18.31 4.79
N PHE A 57 6.86 -17.08 4.96
CA PHE A 57 5.54 -16.77 5.50
C PHE A 57 4.54 -16.80 4.35
N VAL A 58 3.57 -17.68 4.42
CA VAL A 58 2.62 -17.91 3.34
C VAL A 58 1.18 -17.85 3.82
N SER A 59 0.29 -17.16 3.10
CA SER A 59 -1.13 -17.18 3.43
C SER A 59 -1.77 -18.53 3.11
N LYS A 60 -2.87 -18.85 3.78
CA LYS A 60 -3.65 -20.06 3.50
C LYS A 60 -4.09 -20.16 2.03
N TYR A 61 -4.23 -19.03 1.34
CA TYR A 61 -4.65 -18.99 -0.06
C TYR A 61 -3.48 -19.31 -1.01
N GLN A 62 -2.24 -18.98 -0.63
CA GLN A 62 -1.05 -19.18 -1.44
C GLN A 62 -0.29 -20.47 -1.07
N LEU A 63 -0.60 -21.08 0.08
CA LEU A 63 0.05 -22.30 0.55
C LEU A 63 0.05 -23.44 -0.48
N PRO A 64 -1.03 -23.70 -1.25
CA PRO A 64 -1.01 -24.74 -2.28
C PRO A 64 0.09 -24.55 -3.33
N LYS A 65 0.50 -23.30 -3.63
CA LYS A 65 1.62 -23.03 -4.54
C LYS A 65 2.95 -23.51 -3.97
N ILE A 66 3.20 -23.21 -2.70
CA ILE A 66 4.43 -23.66 -2.02
C ILE A 66 4.48 -25.18 -1.92
N ARG A 67 3.36 -25.84 -1.57
CA ARG A 67 3.30 -27.31 -1.48
C ARG A 67 3.67 -27.98 -2.80
N ARG A 68 3.18 -27.46 -3.93
CA ARG A 68 3.47 -28.03 -5.26
C ARG A 68 4.94 -27.96 -5.66
N ILE A 69 5.65 -26.90 -5.27
CA ILE A 69 7.05 -26.70 -5.65
C ILE A 69 8.04 -27.03 -4.53
N ARG A 70 7.55 -27.48 -3.36
CA ARG A 70 8.37 -27.71 -2.16
C ARG A 70 9.53 -28.67 -2.41
N ALA A 71 9.31 -29.75 -3.15
CA ALA A 71 10.31 -30.76 -3.46
C ALA A 71 11.48 -30.19 -4.29
N GLU A 72 11.24 -29.10 -5.02
CA GLU A 72 12.24 -28.42 -5.84
C GLU A 72 13.02 -27.33 -5.09
N LEU A 73 12.75 -27.14 -3.78
CA LEU A 73 13.34 -26.12 -2.92
C LEU A 73 14.04 -26.77 -1.71
N PRO A 74 15.17 -27.47 -1.92
CA PRO A 74 15.88 -28.16 -0.81
C PRO A 74 16.39 -27.18 0.24
N GLN A 75 16.67 -25.91 -0.12
CA GLN A 75 17.12 -24.86 0.79
C GLN A 75 16.00 -24.28 1.66
N LEU A 76 14.73 -24.51 1.32
CA LEU A 76 13.59 -23.99 2.07
C LEU A 76 13.36 -24.84 3.32
N GLU A 77 13.81 -24.39 4.48
CA GLU A 77 13.78 -25.15 5.74
C GLU A 77 12.42 -25.03 6.45
N GLN A 78 11.78 -23.85 6.41
CA GLN A 78 10.59 -23.55 7.19
C GLN A 78 9.47 -22.94 6.33
N VAL A 79 8.24 -23.44 6.55
CA VAL A 79 7.01 -22.86 5.97
C VAL A 79 6.10 -22.43 7.11
N ILE A 80 5.91 -21.12 7.28
CA ILE A 80 5.06 -20.52 8.31
C ILE A 80 3.72 -20.10 7.68
N VAL A 81 2.64 -20.70 8.13
CA VAL A 81 1.31 -20.53 7.54
C VAL A 81 0.51 -19.44 8.25
N LEU A 82 0.17 -18.38 7.51
CA LEU A 82 -0.69 -17.28 7.95
C LEU A 82 -2.16 -17.67 7.74
N GLY A 83 -2.84 -18.06 8.80
CA GLY A 83 -4.24 -18.47 8.78
C GLY A 83 -4.49 -19.84 9.38
N HIS A 84 -5.75 -20.23 9.41
CA HIS A 84 -6.19 -21.52 9.93
C HIS A 84 -6.48 -22.47 8.76
N ILE A 85 -5.66 -23.50 8.64
CA ILE A 85 -5.78 -24.58 7.65
C ILE A 85 -5.07 -25.82 8.21
N PRO A 86 -5.45 -27.05 7.83
CA PRO A 86 -4.69 -28.25 8.14
C PRO A 86 -3.25 -28.15 7.61
N LEU A 87 -2.29 -28.45 8.48
CA LEU A 87 -0.86 -28.37 8.19
C LEU A 87 -0.33 -29.76 7.78
N GLU A 88 0.65 -29.73 6.88
CA GLU A 88 1.46 -30.90 6.52
C GLU A 88 2.78 -30.92 7.29
N SER A 89 3.52 -32.01 7.18
CA SER A 89 4.85 -32.16 7.80
C SER A 89 5.78 -31.03 7.30
N GLY A 90 6.50 -30.39 8.21
CA GLY A 90 7.39 -29.26 7.92
C GLY A 90 6.71 -27.91 7.80
N GLU A 91 5.42 -27.82 8.11
CA GLU A 91 4.68 -26.55 8.19
C GLU A 91 4.42 -26.13 9.64
N THR A 92 4.47 -24.85 9.92
CA THR A 92 4.24 -24.28 11.26
C THR A 92 3.13 -23.24 11.20
N ALA A 93 2.14 -23.33 12.08
CA ALA A 93 1.12 -22.29 12.20
C ALA A 93 1.71 -21.00 12.76
N TYR A 94 1.34 -19.85 12.20
CA TYR A 94 1.73 -18.53 12.70
C TYR A 94 1.38 -18.32 14.18
N GLY A 95 0.24 -18.88 14.63
CA GLY A 95 -0.15 -18.85 16.03
C GLY A 95 0.83 -19.59 16.95
N THR A 96 1.39 -20.70 16.48
CA THR A 96 2.42 -21.46 17.19
C THR A 96 3.72 -20.64 17.26
N LEU A 97 4.16 -20.06 16.13
CA LEU A 97 5.32 -19.18 16.12
C LEU A 97 5.18 -18.02 17.13
N LYS A 98 4.03 -17.35 17.17
CA LYS A 98 3.79 -16.27 18.15
C LYS A 98 3.88 -16.74 19.60
N ARG A 99 3.45 -17.95 19.89
CA ARG A 99 3.56 -18.54 21.25
C ARG A 99 5.04 -18.82 21.58
N LEU A 100 5.78 -19.46 20.67
CA LEU A 100 7.21 -19.72 20.84
C LEU A 100 8.00 -18.44 21.08
N VAL A 101 7.74 -17.39 20.29
CA VAL A 101 8.37 -16.07 20.47
C VAL A 101 8.04 -15.47 21.83
N ARG A 102 6.80 -15.55 22.30
CA ARG A 102 6.40 -15.06 23.62
C ARG A 102 7.14 -15.79 24.74
N ASP A 103 7.22 -17.10 24.63
CA ASP A 103 7.91 -17.95 25.61
C ASP A 103 9.42 -17.65 25.62
N TYR A 104 10.02 -17.45 24.45
CA TYR A 104 11.42 -17.03 24.31
C TYR A 104 11.67 -15.65 24.94
N LEU A 105 10.88 -14.66 24.60
CA LEU A 105 11.02 -13.29 25.10
C LEU A 105 10.87 -13.20 26.63
N SER A 106 10.04 -14.04 27.23
CA SER A 106 9.88 -14.06 28.69
C SER A 106 11.15 -14.46 29.43
N LYS A 107 12.05 -15.22 28.77
CA LYS A 107 13.29 -15.75 29.33
C LYS A 107 14.56 -15.06 28.82
N ASN A 108 14.51 -14.48 27.64
CA ASN A 108 15.69 -14.01 26.89
C ASN A 108 15.54 -12.57 26.37
N ARG A 109 14.84 -11.71 27.12
CA ARG A 109 14.52 -10.35 26.69
C ARG A 109 15.76 -9.50 26.36
N GLU A 110 16.83 -9.62 27.16
CA GLU A 110 18.06 -8.85 26.94
C GLU A 110 18.78 -9.30 25.68
N GLU A 111 18.86 -10.61 25.44
CA GLU A 111 19.44 -11.16 24.22
C GLU A 111 18.68 -10.72 22.97
N PHE A 112 17.34 -10.78 23.04
CA PHE A 112 16.48 -10.27 21.97
C PHE A 112 16.73 -8.79 21.65
N LEU A 113 16.86 -7.94 22.68
CA LEU A 113 17.15 -6.51 22.47
C LEU A 113 18.52 -6.29 21.84
N LYS A 114 19.54 -7.07 22.24
CA LYS A 114 20.89 -7.03 21.63
C LYS A 114 20.87 -7.36 20.14
N ILE A 115 20.06 -8.33 19.71
CA ILE A 115 19.91 -8.69 18.28
C ILE A 115 19.45 -7.45 17.50
N GLY A 116 18.36 -6.80 17.92
CA GLY A 116 17.85 -5.61 17.24
C GLY A 116 18.84 -4.43 17.25
N GLN A 117 19.62 -4.26 18.34
CA GLN A 117 20.63 -3.21 18.43
C GLN A 117 21.86 -3.45 17.56
N ALA A 118 22.13 -4.68 17.18
CA ALA A 118 23.25 -5.05 16.30
C ALA A 118 23.03 -4.69 14.84
N ILE A 119 21.78 -4.46 14.43
CA ILE A 119 21.41 -4.16 13.04
C ILE A 119 21.95 -2.79 12.63
N GLN A 120 22.61 -2.76 11.48
CA GLN A 120 23.21 -1.53 10.94
C GLN A 120 22.35 -0.93 9.82
N ASN A 121 22.49 0.36 9.62
CA ASN A 121 21.78 1.08 8.57
C ASN A 121 22.06 0.51 7.16
N ASP A 122 23.25 0.00 6.93
CA ASP A 122 23.68 -0.51 5.65
C ASP A 122 23.43 -2.03 5.47
N ASP A 123 22.85 -2.69 6.48
CA ASP A 123 22.40 -4.07 6.35
C ASP A 123 21.24 -4.15 5.33
N TYR A 124 21.21 -5.25 4.60
CA TYR A 124 20.16 -5.49 3.62
C TYR A 124 18.81 -5.75 4.31
N ALA A 125 17.82 -4.97 3.94
CA ALA A 125 16.46 -5.06 4.47
C ALA A 125 15.56 -5.94 3.60
N THR A 126 15.55 -5.68 2.28
CA THR A 126 14.69 -6.41 1.35
C THR A 126 15.38 -6.77 0.04
N ILE A 127 14.86 -7.82 -0.62
CA ILE A 127 15.08 -8.10 -2.04
C ILE A 127 13.73 -8.02 -2.73
N THR A 128 13.47 -6.94 -3.46
CA THR A 128 12.21 -6.71 -4.18
C THR A 128 12.39 -7.04 -5.66
N TYR A 129 11.59 -7.98 -6.17
CA TYR A 129 11.68 -8.37 -7.57
C TYR A 129 10.89 -7.44 -8.48
N THR A 130 11.53 -6.95 -9.54
CA THR A 130 10.90 -6.17 -10.60
C THR A 130 10.83 -7.01 -11.89
N SER A 131 9.79 -6.75 -12.71
CA SER A 131 9.76 -7.26 -14.08
C SER A 131 10.82 -6.50 -14.89
N GLY A 132 11.98 -7.12 -15.09
CA GLY A 132 13.04 -6.54 -15.89
C GLY A 132 12.61 -6.34 -17.35
N THR A 133 13.35 -5.48 -18.08
CA THR A 133 13.25 -5.36 -19.55
C THR A 133 13.80 -6.59 -20.28
N THR A 134 14.47 -7.49 -19.57
CA THR A 134 14.99 -8.79 -20.00
C THR A 134 14.05 -9.92 -19.52
N SER A 135 14.22 -11.14 -20.05
CA SER A 135 13.38 -12.30 -19.74
C SER A 135 13.31 -12.65 -18.26
N ASP A 136 14.39 -12.43 -17.49
CA ASP A 136 14.44 -12.82 -16.10
C ASP A 136 14.19 -11.65 -15.13
N PRO A 137 13.42 -11.89 -14.05
CA PRO A 137 13.16 -10.90 -13.02
C PRO A 137 14.45 -10.50 -12.29
N LYS A 138 14.58 -9.20 -11.97
CA LYS A 138 15.73 -8.66 -11.22
C LYS A 138 15.37 -8.46 -9.76
N GLY A 139 16.22 -8.93 -8.85
CA GLY A 139 16.11 -8.68 -7.41
C GLY A 139 16.80 -7.36 -7.05
N VAL A 140 16.01 -6.35 -6.70
CA VAL A 140 16.51 -5.06 -6.20
C VAL A 140 16.79 -5.20 -4.71
N ILE A 141 18.05 -5.05 -4.31
CA ILE A 141 18.49 -5.10 -2.92
C ILE A 141 18.38 -3.69 -2.32
N LEU A 142 17.66 -3.58 -1.22
CA LEU A 142 17.48 -2.32 -0.49
C LEU A 142 17.94 -2.48 0.94
N THR A 143 18.68 -1.48 1.47
CA THR A 143 19.16 -1.43 2.86
C THR A 143 18.16 -0.73 3.77
N HIS A 144 18.33 -0.85 5.08
CA HIS A 144 17.57 -0.06 6.05
C HIS A 144 17.75 1.44 5.82
N ARG A 145 18.99 1.89 5.48
CA ARG A 145 19.29 3.29 5.13
C ARG A 145 18.48 3.77 3.93
N ASN A 146 18.31 2.95 2.90
CA ASN A 146 17.50 3.33 1.73
C ASN A 146 16.06 3.67 2.16
N TYR A 147 15.45 2.83 2.99
CA TYR A 147 14.09 3.03 3.48
C TYR A 147 13.97 4.25 4.40
N THR A 148 14.84 4.39 5.39
CA THR A 148 14.78 5.52 6.34
C THR A 148 14.99 6.85 5.64
N ALA A 149 15.98 6.96 4.75
CA ALA A 149 16.22 8.16 3.96
C ALA A 149 15.02 8.52 3.06
N ASN A 150 14.40 7.52 2.42
CA ASN A 150 13.25 7.78 1.56
C ASN A 150 11.99 8.20 2.36
N VAL A 151 11.79 7.64 3.54
CA VAL A 151 10.74 8.08 4.48
C VAL A 151 10.94 9.54 4.88
N GLU A 152 12.16 9.93 5.28
CA GLU A 152 12.50 11.32 5.63
C GLU A 152 12.27 12.28 4.46
N GLN A 153 12.72 11.91 3.25
CA GLN A 153 12.50 12.68 2.03
C GLN A 153 11.01 12.88 1.74
N ALA A 154 10.20 11.83 1.84
CA ALA A 154 8.77 11.91 1.62
C ALA A 154 8.08 12.81 2.66
N LEU A 155 8.43 12.69 3.94
CA LEU A 155 7.91 13.50 5.03
C LEU A 155 8.32 14.98 4.91
N SER A 156 9.40 15.30 4.23
CA SER A 156 9.77 16.71 3.93
C SER A 156 8.74 17.41 3.01
N ARG A 157 7.88 16.66 2.35
CA ARG A 157 6.87 17.16 1.37
C ARG A 157 5.45 17.07 1.86
N VAL A 158 5.13 16.09 2.70
CA VAL A 158 3.77 15.81 3.18
C VAL A 158 3.82 15.60 4.68
N ASP A 159 3.06 16.39 5.42
CA ASP A 159 2.88 16.23 6.86
C ASP A 159 1.84 15.14 7.15
N ILE A 160 2.21 14.17 7.99
CA ILE A 160 1.36 13.06 8.43
C ILE A 160 1.26 13.10 9.96
N PRO A 161 0.23 13.74 10.51
CA PRO A 161 0.01 13.79 11.96
C PRO A 161 -0.21 12.37 12.55
N PRO A 162 0.17 12.15 13.83
CA PRO A 162 0.02 10.83 14.49
C PRO A 162 -1.41 10.29 14.53
N TYR A 163 -2.42 11.16 14.50
CA TYR A 163 -3.83 10.74 14.48
C TYR A 163 -4.33 10.28 13.10
N TYR A 164 -3.49 10.38 12.06
CA TYR A 164 -3.88 9.89 10.73
C TYR A 164 -4.01 8.38 10.69
N ARG A 165 -4.86 7.93 9.79
CA ARG A 165 -5.08 6.52 9.47
C ARG A 165 -5.01 6.35 7.97
N THR A 166 -4.43 5.25 7.53
CA THR A 166 -4.52 4.80 6.13
C THR A 166 -5.12 3.41 6.06
N LEU A 167 -5.69 3.07 4.90
CA LEU A 167 -6.12 1.73 4.55
C LEU A 167 -5.25 1.26 3.38
N ILE A 168 -4.47 0.21 3.59
CA ILE A 168 -3.64 -0.39 2.53
C ILE A 168 -4.53 -1.22 1.62
N ILE A 169 -4.69 -0.75 0.40
CA ILE A 169 -5.43 -1.41 -0.69
C ILE A 169 -4.45 -2.02 -1.70
N LEU A 170 -3.29 -1.39 -1.88
CA LEU A 170 -2.27 -1.84 -2.82
C LEU A 170 -1.49 -3.03 -2.24
N PRO A 171 -0.99 -3.93 -3.10
CA PRO A 171 -0.19 -5.06 -2.67
C PRO A 171 1.08 -4.62 -1.93
N LEU A 172 1.38 -5.30 -0.81
CA LEU A 172 2.55 -5.03 0.03
C LEU A 172 3.87 -5.59 -0.53
N ASP A 173 3.84 -6.35 -1.63
CA ASP A 173 5.03 -6.78 -2.36
C ASP A 173 5.70 -5.65 -3.17
N HIS A 174 5.06 -4.49 -3.29
CA HIS A 174 5.61 -3.32 -3.99
C HIS A 174 6.13 -2.26 -3.03
N CYS A 175 7.34 -1.74 -3.27
CA CYS A 175 8.00 -0.70 -2.46
C CYS A 175 7.11 0.54 -2.21
N PHE A 176 6.23 0.91 -3.14
CA PHE A 176 5.31 2.04 -2.97
C PHE A 176 4.35 1.83 -1.79
N ALA A 177 3.77 0.64 -1.66
CA ALA A 177 2.91 0.32 -0.53
C ALA A 177 3.71 0.20 0.77
N HIS A 178 4.95 -0.34 0.71
CA HIS A 178 5.86 -0.39 1.84
C HIS A 178 6.13 1.00 2.42
N VAL A 179 6.74 1.88 1.63
CA VAL A 179 7.21 3.17 2.13
C VAL A 179 6.05 4.08 2.46
N VAL A 180 5.17 4.36 1.49
CA VAL A 180 4.13 5.39 1.67
C VAL A 180 2.94 4.87 2.47
N GLY A 181 2.60 3.58 2.35
CA GLY A 181 1.46 2.99 3.07
C GLY A 181 1.77 2.55 4.50
N PHE A 182 3.02 2.24 4.79
CA PHE A 182 3.35 1.53 6.01
C PHE A 182 4.53 2.17 6.77
N TYR A 183 5.72 2.35 6.17
CA TYR A 183 6.88 2.86 6.92
C TYR A 183 6.72 4.32 7.35
N ILE A 184 6.17 5.18 6.47
CA ILE A 184 5.82 6.56 6.82
C ILE A 184 4.86 6.61 8.01
N MET A 185 3.84 5.74 8.01
CA MET A 185 2.85 5.71 9.08
C MET A 185 3.48 5.32 10.41
N ILE A 186 4.35 4.31 10.43
CA ILE A 186 5.08 3.91 11.65
C ILE A 186 5.99 5.03 12.12
N ALA A 187 6.76 5.65 11.23
CA ALA A 187 7.66 6.75 11.57
C ALA A 187 6.91 7.94 12.20
N CYS A 188 5.67 8.17 11.80
CA CYS A 188 4.81 9.24 12.33
C CYS A 188 3.96 8.82 13.54
N GLY A 189 4.04 7.58 14.00
CA GLY A 189 3.14 7.05 15.06
C GLY A 189 1.67 6.98 14.63
N ALA A 190 1.41 6.94 13.33
CA ALA A 190 0.08 6.92 12.76
C ALA A 190 -0.45 5.49 12.55
N SER A 191 -1.75 5.35 12.30
CA SER A 191 -2.41 4.04 12.26
C SER A 191 -2.51 3.47 10.84
N VAL A 192 -2.26 2.16 10.72
CA VAL A 192 -2.39 1.40 9.47
C VAL A 192 -3.48 0.36 9.61
N ALA A 193 -4.37 0.29 8.62
CA ALA A 193 -5.33 -0.79 8.46
C ALA A 193 -5.11 -1.48 7.10
N THR A 194 -5.50 -2.74 7.00
CA THR A 194 -5.46 -3.52 5.76
C THR A 194 -6.88 -3.89 5.32
N VAL A 195 -7.09 -4.07 4.02
CA VAL A 195 -8.38 -4.51 3.49
C VAL A 195 -8.68 -5.92 3.97
N GLN A 196 -9.94 -6.18 4.30
CA GLN A 196 -10.43 -7.53 4.61
C GLN A 196 -10.33 -8.41 3.36
N ILE A 197 -9.50 -9.45 3.45
CA ILE A 197 -9.29 -10.40 2.36
C ILE A 197 -10.50 -11.32 2.24
N GLY A 198 -11.09 -11.40 1.03
CA GLY A 198 -12.12 -12.36 0.67
C GLY A 198 -11.53 -13.68 0.19
N ALA A 199 -12.38 -14.68 -0.04
CA ALA A 199 -11.97 -15.95 -0.61
C ALA A 199 -11.46 -15.80 -2.05
N THR A 200 -11.88 -14.75 -2.75
CA THR A 200 -11.47 -14.43 -4.12
C THR A 200 -10.99 -12.97 -4.21
N PRO A 201 -10.16 -12.63 -5.23
CA PRO A 201 -9.78 -11.24 -5.50
C PRO A 201 -11.00 -10.31 -5.70
N MET A 202 -12.06 -10.81 -6.31
CA MET A 202 -13.30 -10.06 -6.53
C MET A 202 -14.02 -9.72 -5.22
N GLU A 203 -14.06 -10.65 -4.27
CA GLU A 203 -14.62 -10.40 -2.93
C GLU A 203 -13.79 -9.38 -2.16
N THR A 204 -12.46 -9.49 -2.24
CA THR A 204 -11.56 -8.48 -1.65
C THR A 204 -11.85 -7.09 -2.21
N LEU A 205 -12.02 -6.95 -3.53
CA LEU A 205 -12.39 -5.68 -4.14
C LEU A 205 -13.74 -5.14 -3.68
N LYS A 206 -14.74 -6.02 -3.46
CA LYS A 206 -16.07 -5.63 -2.93
C LYS A 206 -16.00 -5.15 -1.48
N ASN A 207 -15.03 -5.61 -0.69
CA ASN A 207 -14.85 -5.18 0.70
C ASN A 207 -14.27 -3.77 0.81
N ILE A 208 -13.55 -3.26 -0.20
CA ILE A 208 -12.85 -1.97 -0.14
C ILE A 208 -13.77 -0.80 0.25
N PRO A 209 -14.95 -0.57 -0.37
CA PRO A 209 -15.83 0.55 -0.01
C PRO A 209 -16.34 0.46 1.44
N GLN A 210 -16.61 -0.74 1.94
CA GLN A 210 -17.01 -0.95 3.32
C GLN A 210 -15.86 -0.65 4.27
N ASN A 211 -14.67 -1.20 4.02
CA ASN A 211 -13.51 -0.97 4.87
C ASN A 211 -13.07 0.51 4.88
N ILE A 212 -13.21 1.24 3.77
CA ILE A 212 -12.99 2.69 3.74
C ILE A 212 -13.94 3.41 4.72
N ARG A 213 -15.23 3.04 4.75
CA ARG A 213 -16.22 3.64 5.67
C ARG A 213 -15.95 3.30 7.13
N GLU A 214 -15.48 2.09 7.42
CA GLU A 214 -15.14 1.61 8.76
C GLU A 214 -13.86 2.28 9.30
N VAL A 215 -12.79 2.28 8.50
CA VAL A 215 -11.47 2.82 8.87
C VAL A 215 -11.48 4.35 8.87
N LYS A 216 -12.26 4.99 7.98
CA LYS A 216 -12.28 6.45 7.77
C LYS A 216 -10.87 6.99 7.56
N PRO A 217 -10.15 6.55 6.52
CA PRO A 217 -8.76 6.91 6.31
C PRO A 217 -8.61 8.41 6.03
N HIS A 218 -7.47 8.98 6.41
CA HIS A 218 -7.12 10.37 6.13
C HIS A 218 -6.41 10.52 4.79
N PHE A 219 -5.69 9.49 4.35
CA PHE A 219 -5.20 9.39 2.99
C PHE A 219 -5.24 7.94 2.50
N LEU A 220 -5.21 7.77 1.18
CA LEU A 220 -5.18 6.48 0.52
C LEU A 220 -4.13 6.46 -0.57
N LEU A 221 -3.45 5.32 -0.71
CA LEU A 221 -2.62 5.05 -1.87
C LEU A 221 -3.50 4.58 -3.03
N SER A 222 -3.17 5.02 -4.22
CA SER A 222 -3.89 4.66 -5.43
C SER A 222 -2.97 4.46 -6.62
N VAL A 223 -3.45 3.71 -7.58
CA VAL A 223 -2.90 3.64 -8.94
C VAL A 223 -3.96 4.13 -9.91
N PRO A 224 -3.61 4.59 -11.13
CA PRO A 224 -4.59 5.15 -12.07
C PRO A 224 -5.81 4.26 -12.32
N ALA A 225 -5.63 2.94 -12.39
CA ALA A 225 -6.72 1.99 -12.58
C ALA A 225 -7.73 2.02 -11.40
N LEU A 226 -7.23 2.03 -10.16
CA LEU A 226 -8.07 2.10 -8.96
C LEU A 226 -8.81 3.44 -8.88
N ALA A 227 -8.12 4.54 -9.16
CA ALA A 227 -8.73 5.87 -9.21
C ALA A 227 -9.85 5.96 -10.25
N LYS A 228 -9.63 5.41 -11.46
CA LYS A 228 -10.68 5.32 -12.50
C LYS A 228 -11.88 4.51 -12.03
N ASN A 229 -11.67 3.40 -11.32
CA ASN A 229 -12.74 2.58 -10.78
C ASN A 229 -13.55 3.31 -9.71
N PHE A 230 -12.91 4.04 -8.80
CA PHE A 230 -13.63 4.89 -7.84
C PHE A 230 -14.45 5.97 -8.53
N ARG A 231 -13.89 6.68 -9.52
CA ARG A 231 -14.63 7.67 -10.31
C ARG A 231 -15.86 7.05 -10.98
N LYS A 232 -15.71 5.91 -11.66
CA LYS A 232 -16.84 5.18 -12.24
C LYS A 232 -17.91 4.82 -11.22
N GLY A 233 -17.50 4.37 -10.03
CA GLY A 233 -18.42 4.08 -8.93
C GLY A 233 -19.20 5.31 -8.46
N ILE A 234 -18.53 6.45 -8.32
CA ILE A 234 -19.17 7.74 -7.99
C ILE A 234 -20.20 8.13 -9.06
N GLU A 235 -19.78 8.14 -10.34
CA GLU A 235 -20.65 8.53 -11.47
C GLU A 235 -21.86 7.59 -11.58
N SER A 236 -21.67 6.28 -11.41
CA SER A 236 -22.76 5.29 -11.40
C SER A 236 -23.74 5.52 -10.25
N SER A 237 -23.22 5.81 -9.05
CA SER A 237 -24.06 6.11 -7.87
C SER A 237 -24.86 7.40 -8.05
N ILE A 238 -24.31 8.40 -8.71
CA ILE A 238 -25.00 9.67 -9.04
C ILE A 238 -26.08 9.41 -10.08
N ARG A 239 -25.76 8.65 -11.14
CA ARG A 239 -26.73 8.32 -12.21
C ARG A 239 -27.92 7.52 -11.67
N ALA A 240 -27.69 6.61 -10.71
CA ALA A 240 -28.75 5.83 -10.06
C ALA A 240 -29.75 6.70 -9.29
N LYS A 241 -29.38 7.95 -8.91
CA LYS A 241 -30.25 8.92 -8.24
C LYS A 241 -31.13 9.72 -9.22
N GLY A 242 -31.02 9.48 -10.50
CA GLY A 242 -31.86 10.05 -11.56
C GLY A 242 -31.20 11.21 -12.33
N LYS A 243 -31.78 11.51 -13.52
CA LYS A 243 -31.23 12.47 -14.49
C LYS A 243 -31.03 13.89 -13.94
N PHE A 244 -31.88 14.32 -13.03
CA PHE A 244 -31.76 15.65 -12.40
C PHE A 244 -30.46 15.72 -11.56
N THR A 245 -30.23 14.73 -10.72
CA THR A 245 -29.01 14.66 -9.87
C THR A 245 -27.76 14.56 -10.73
N GLU A 246 -27.80 13.77 -11.79
CA GLU A 246 -26.70 13.63 -12.76
C GLU A 246 -26.40 14.97 -13.46
N GLY A 247 -27.42 15.66 -13.95
CA GLY A 247 -27.28 16.99 -14.56
C GLY A 247 -26.69 18.02 -13.59
N LEU A 248 -27.17 18.04 -12.34
CA LEU A 248 -26.66 18.90 -11.29
C LEU A 248 -25.19 18.61 -10.97
N PHE A 249 -24.81 17.33 -10.89
CA PHE A 249 -23.43 16.90 -10.67
C PHE A 249 -22.50 17.36 -11.80
N HIS A 250 -22.89 17.20 -13.05
CA HIS A 250 -22.08 17.68 -14.18
C HIS A 250 -21.95 19.21 -14.20
N ARG A 251 -23.00 19.96 -13.80
CA ARG A 251 -22.92 21.42 -13.63
C ARG A 251 -21.94 21.78 -12.51
N ALA A 252 -22.02 21.10 -11.37
CA ALA A 252 -21.13 21.30 -10.24
C ALA A 252 -19.66 21.06 -10.62
N LEU A 253 -19.36 19.96 -11.32
CA LEU A 253 -18.01 19.65 -11.80
C LEU A 253 -17.49 20.74 -12.76
N ARG A 254 -18.29 21.18 -13.74
CA ARG A 254 -17.91 22.27 -14.66
C ARG A 254 -17.59 23.57 -13.92
N THR A 255 -18.40 23.94 -12.94
CA THR A 255 -18.17 25.14 -12.11
C THR A 255 -16.89 24.99 -11.28
N ALA A 256 -16.69 23.84 -10.66
CA ALA A 256 -15.47 23.57 -9.89
C ALA A 256 -14.21 23.55 -10.78
N TYR A 257 -14.27 22.99 -11.98
CA TYR A 257 -13.16 23.02 -12.95
C TYR A 257 -12.84 24.46 -13.40
N ALA A 258 -13.84 25.26 -13.67
CA ALA A 258 -13.66 26.68 -14.05
C ALA A 258 -13.02 27.48 -12.91
N TYR A 259 -13.41 27.23 -11.66
CA TYR A 259 -12.85 27.87 -10.48
C TYR A 259 -11.42 27.39 -10.16
N ASN A 260 -11.19 26.07 -10.20
CA ASN A 260 -9.91 25.46 -9.81
C ASN A 260 -8.81 25.60 -10.87
N ARG A 261 -9.18 25.69 -12.16
CA ARG A 261 -8.24 25.75 -13.30
C ARG A 261 -7.22 24.61 -13.28
N ASP A 262 -5.94 24.97 -13.21
CA ASP A 262 -4.77 24.09 -13.13
C ASP A 262 -4.40 23.65 -11.69
N GLY A 263 -5.23 24.01 -10.72
CA GLY A 263 -5.02 23.76 -9.29
C GLY A 263 -4.18 24.85 -8.60
N TYR A 264 -3.18 25.41 -9.28
CA TYR A 264 -2.32 26.47 -8.74
C TYR A 264 -2.99 27.84 -8.81
N SER A 265 -3.65 28.16 -9.92
CA SER A 265 -4.30 29.46 -10.17
C SER A 265 -5.76 29.50 -9.72
N LYS A 266 -6.11 28.77 -8.67
CA LYS A 266 -7.48 28.66 -8.15
C LYS A 266 -8.10 30.02 -7.83
N GLY A 267 -9.28 30.29 -8.40
CA GLY A 267 -10.06 31.48 -8.13
C GLY A 267 -9.44 32.79 -8.64
N SER A 268 -8.45 32.72 -9.55
CA SER A 268 -7.81 33.92 -10.10
C SER A 268 -8.75 34.73 -11.00
N GLY A 269 -8.63 36.07 -10.96
CA GLY A 269 -9.41 37.00 -11.77
C GLY A 269 -10.91 36.91 -11.46
N TRP A 270 -11.76 37.09 -12.48
CA TRP A 270 -13.22 37.04 -12.32
C TRP A 270 -13.76 35.73 -11.76
N ARG A 271 -12.97 34.64 -11.81
CA ARG A 271 -13.38 33.29 -11.31
C ARG A 271 -13.61 33.25 -9.81
N ILE A 272 -13.12 34.24 -9.06
CA ILE A 272 -13.42 34.36 -7.63
C ILE A 272 -14.92 34.42 -7.37
N LEU A 273 -15.72 34.96 -8.35
CA LEU A 273 -17.17 35.04 -8.29
C LEU A 273 -17.84 33.65 -8.33
N LEU A 274 -17.13 32.60 -8.76
CA LEU A 274 -17.64 31.23 -8.75
C LEU A 274 -17.54 30.59 -7.36
N LYS A 275 -16.78 31.18 -6.42
CA LYS A 275 -16.55 30.61 -5.07
C LYS A 275 -17.86 30.28 -4.33
N PRO A 276 -18.88 31.13 -4.26
CA PRO A 276 -20.13 30.80 -3.56
C PRO A 276 -20.86 29.62 -4.20
N PHE A 277 -20.87 29.52 -5.53
CA PHE A 277 -21.48 28.38 -6.23
C PHE A 277 -20.73 27.07 -5.97
N VAL A 278 -19.40 27.11 -5.97
CA VAL A 278 -18.57 25.93 -5.61
C VAL A 278 -18.86 25.52 -4.18
N ALA A 279 -18.97 26.45 -3.23
CA ALA A 279 -19.32 26.17 -1.85
C ALA A 279 -20.73 25.57 -1.71
N LEU A 280 -21.71 26.04 -2.46
CA LEU A 280 -23.04 25.46 -2.50
C LEU A 280 -23.01 24.01 -3.03
N PHE A 281 -22.38 23.78 -4.17
CA PHE A 281 -22.23 22.43 -4.73
C PHE A 281 -21.42 21.49 -3.82
N ASP A 282 -20.44 22.01 -3.11
CA ASP A 282 -19.70 21.27 -2.10
C ASP A 282 -20.62 20.76 -0.99
N ALA A 283 -21.41 21.64 -0.41
CA ALA A 283 -22.35 21.33 0.67
C ALA A 283 -23.44 20.32 0.24
N VAL A 284 -23.97 20.45 -0.97
CA VAL A 284 -25.10 19.63 -1.45
C VAL A 284 -24.66 18.28 -2.03
N LEU A 285 -23.53 18.25 -2.75
CA LEU A 285 -23.09 17.09 -3.55
C LEU A 285 -21.74 16.53 -3.12
N PHE A 286 -20.67 17.35 -3.15
CA PHE A 286 -19.30 16.82 -2.99
C PHE A 286 -19.03 16.33 -1.58
N ARG A 287 -19.59 16.97 -0.57
CA ARG A 287 -19.53 16.49 0.82
C ARG A 287 -20.08 15.07 0.96
N LYS A 288 -21.22 14.75 0.33
CA LYS A 288 -21.81 13.40 0.36
C LYS A 288 -20.92 12.36 -0.33
N ILE A 289 -20.18 12.76 -1.37
CA ILE A 289 -19.18 11.89 -2.01
C ILE A 289 -18.03 11.62 -1.03
N ARG A 290 -17.53 12.64 -0.34
CA ARG A 290 -16.47 12.49 0.67
C ARG A 290 -16.93 11.63 1.86
N GLU A 291 -18.18 11.72 2.26
CA GLU A 291 -18.78 10.86 3.29
C GLU A 291 -18.76 9.37 2.88
N ALA A 292 -18.94 9.06 1.60
CA ALA A 292 -18.80 7.71 1.08
C ALA A 292 -17.36 7.17 1.17
N PHE A 293 -16.36 8.06 1.23
CA PHE A 293 -14.97 7.75 1.54
C PHE A 293 -14.64 7.84 3.04
N GLY A 294 -15.64 7.73 3.91
CA GLY A 294 -15.48 7.77 5.36
C GLY A 294 -15.45 9.18 5.98
N GLY A 295 -15.54 10.23 5.20
CA GLY A 295 -15.63 11.64 5.65
C GLY A 295 -14.32 12.26 6.14
N SER A 296 -13.28 11.46 6.40
CA SER A 296 -11.98 11.93 6.91
C SER A 296 -10.91 12.08 5.83
N LEU A 297 -11.16 11.57 4.61
CA LEU A 297 -10.18 11.52 3.55
C LEU A 297 -9.77 12.91 3.08
N LYS A 298 -8.48 13.21 3.18
CA LYS A 298 -7.87 14.51 2.83
C LYS A 298 -7.32 14.50 1.41
N PHE A 299 -6.63 13.41 1.04
CA PHE A 299 -6.00 13.30 -0.28
C PHE A 299 -5.72 11.83 -0.64
N PHE A 300 -5.45 11.61 -1.92
CA PHE A 300 -4.82 10.40 -2.43
C PHE A 300 -3.36 10.66 -2.78
N VAL A 301 -2.53 9.63 -2.67
CA VAL A 301 -1.20 9.60 -3.29
C VAL A 301 -1.25 8.58 -4.41
N GLY A 302 -1.08 9.04 -5.65
CA GLY A 302 -1.09 8.21 -6.85
C GLY A 302 0.31 7.88 -7.31
N GLY A 303 0.58 6.61 -7.63
CA GLY A 303 1.88 6.16 -8.13
C GLY A 303 1.75 4.98 -9.09
N GLY A 304 2.90 4.41 -9.49
CA GLY A 304 2.99 3.23 -10.35
C GLY A 304 2.74 3.47 -11.85
N ALA A 305 2.11 4.58 -12.24
CA ALA A 305 1.96 5.02 -13.62
C ALA A 305 1.53 6.50 -13.65
N LEU A 306 1.61 7.12 -14.83
CA LEU A 306 1.18 8.50 -15.03
C LEU A 306 -0.32 8.64 -14.71
N LEU A 307 -0.65 9.56 -13.83
CA LEU A 307 -2.01 9.91 -13.49
C LEU A 307 -2.54 10.94 -14.49
N ASP A 308 -3.62 10.60 -15.19
CA ASP A 308 -4.31 11.46 -16.14
C ASP A 308 -4.71 12.81 -15.48
N ALA A 309 -4.41 13.92 -16.15
CA ALA A 309 -4.72 15.27 -15.66
C ALA A 309 -6.23 15.48 -15.42
N GLU A 310 -7.08 14.87 -16.24
CA GLU A 310 -8.53 14.95 -16.05
C GLU A 310 -8.98 14.24 -14.77
N LEU A 311 -8.33 13.11 -14.45
CA LEU A 311 -8.58 12.38 -13.22
C LEU A 311 -8.13 13.19 -12.00
N GLN A 312 -6.97 13.84 -12.05
CA GLN A 312 -6.50 14.76 -11.00
C GLN A 312 -7.50 15.92 -10.80
N ARG A 313 -7.94 16.55 -11.89
CA ARG A 313 -8.95 17.63 -11.86
C ARG A 313 -10.27 17.18 -11.25
N PHE A 314 -10.72 15.97 -11.55
CA PHE A 314 -11.93 15.38 -10.97
C PHE A 314 -11.82 15.27 -9.46
N TYR A 315 -10.77 14.63 -8.94
CA TYR A 315 -10.57 14.46 -7.51
C TYR A 315 -10.36 15.78 -6.78
N TYR A 316 -9.66 16.72 -7.40
CA TYR A 316 -9.50 18.05 -6.83
C TYR A 316 -10.84 18.81 -6.76
N ALA A 317 -11.70 18.68 -7.76
CA ALA A 317 -13.02 19.31 -7.78
C ALA A 317 -13.95 18.81 -6.68
N ILE A 318 -13.92 17.51 -6.36
CA ILE A 318 -14.72 16.92 -5.28
C ILE A 318 -14.10 17.12 -3.87
N GLY A 319 -12.96 17.81 -3.79
CA GLY A 319 -12.30 18.16 -2.53
C GLY A 319 -11.46 17.05 -1.91
N ILE A 320 -11.03 16.05 -2.70
CA ILE A 320 -10.09 15.01 -2.30
C ILE A 320 -8.96 14.97 -3.34
N PRO A 321 -7.99 15.90 -3.30
CA PRO A 321 -6.92 15.97 -4.30
C PRO A 321 -6.15 14.66 -4.41
N MET A 322 -5.67 14.35 -5.60
CA MET A 322 -4.83 13.22 -5.86
C MET A 322 -3.45 13.71 -6.29
N PHE A 323 -2.44 13.48 -5.45
CA PHE A 323 -1.07 13.89 -5.70
C PHE A 323 -0.33 12.82 -6.49
N GLN A 324 0.26 13.20 -7.62
CA GLN A 324 1.08 12.31 -8.41
C GLN A 324 2.43 12.10 -7.72
N GLY A 325 2.78 10.84 -7.46
CA GLY A 325 4.12 10.41 -7.11
C GLY A 325 4.80 9.75 -8.30
N TYR A 326 6.09 10.00 -8.47
CA TYR A 326 6.96 9.30 -9.40
C TYR A 326 8.07 8.59 -8.63
N GLY A 327 8.35 7.36 -9.04
CA GLY A 327 9.39 6.55 -8.43
C GLY A 327 9.56 5.20 -9.10
N LEU A 328 10.59 4.48 -8.66
CA LEU A 328 10.92 3.13 -9.11
C LEU A 328 11.52 2.34 -7.93
N SER A 329 11.45 1.02 -7.98
CA SER A 329 11.91 0.16 -6.88
C SER A 329 13.37 0.40 -6.51
N GLU A 330 14.22 0.64 -7.50
CA GLU A 330 15.65 0.94 -7.34
C GLU A 330 15.93 2.27 -6.63
N ALA A 331 14.92 3.15 -6.50
CA ALA A 331 15.01 4.42 -5.76
C ALA A 331 14.23 4.41 -4.42
N THR A 332 13.73 3.29 -3.97
CA THR A 332 13.14 2.99 -2.63
C THR A 332 11.83 3.71 -2.22
N PRO A 333 10.79 3.88 -3.00
CA PRO A 333 10.66 4.12 -4.41
C PRO A 333 10.52 5.61 -4.78
N VAL A 334 10.31 6.53 -3.79
CA VAL A 334 9.86 7.91 -4.04
C VAL A 334 11.01 8.77 -4.54
N ILE A 335 10.91 9.26 -5.78
CA ILE A 335 11.84 10.24 -6.37
C ILE A 335 11.25 11.64 -6.31
N SER A 336 9.97 11.78 -6.68
CA SER A 336 9.29 13.07 -6.64
C SER A 336 7.79 12.90 -6.38
N THR A 337 7.16 13.92 -5.82
CA THR A 337 5.73 13.95 -5.58
C THR A 337 5.18 15.37 -5.60
N ASN A 338 3.96 15.52 -6.10
CA ASN A 338 3.17 16.70 -5.83
C ASN A 338 2.83 16.76 -4.32
N SER A 339 2.59 17.95 -3.83
CA SER A 339 2.19 18.18 -2.44
C SER A 339 1.02 19.16 -2.35
N PRO A 340 0.35 19.30 -1.20
CA PRO A 340 -0.71 20.28 -1.02
C PRO A 340 -0.28 21.71 -1.35
N LYS A 341 0.98 22.04 -1.15
CA LYS A 341 1.57 23.35 -1.42
C LYS A 341 1.98 23.53 -2.90
N TYR A 342 2.38 22.44 -3.55
CA TYR A 342 2.88 22.43 -4.93
C TYR A 342 2.09 21.41 -5.74
N HIS A 343 0.86 21.76 -6.10
CA HIS A 343 -0.06 20.91 -6.81
C HIS A 343 -0.45 21.54 -8.15
N TRP A 344 -0.10 20.86 -9.23
CA TRP A 344 -0.36 21.33 -10.59
C TRP A 344 -0.95 20.20 -11.43
N HIS A 345 -2.11 20.45 -12.06
CA HIS A 345 -2.74 19.52 -12.99
C HIS A 345 -2.14 19.72 -14.38
N ARG A 346 -1.12 18.96 -14.72
CA ARG A 346 -0.56 18.90 -16.07
C ARG A 346 -0.43 17.47 -16.54
#